data_f79865089561d609879708f596e0ab10
#
_entry.id   f79865089561d609879708f596e0ab10
#
_cell.length_a   1.000
_cell.length_b   1.000
_cell.length_c   1.000
_cell.angle_alpha   90.00
_cell.angle_beta   90.00
_cell.angle_gamma   90.00
#
_symmetry.space_group_name_H-M   'P 1'
#
loop_
_entity.id
_entity.type
_entity.pdbx_description
1 polymer ?
#
loop_
_entity_poly.entity_id
_entity_poly.type
_entity_poly.pdbx_seq_one_letter_code
_entity_poly.pdbx_strand_id
1 'polypeptide(L)'
;DPYRINEQELATASKTVSTTQNMVSIYNEPAKIAGSTLRLTEVATSSAWRQGKFMVVIDDVGCRNKIIGNMLRTLPSSTINLIDSSAHLPVRVSNDTSQPAKVTIHLRPSRSLLRSKGDTTAVIPANSQTTVMVPVNAVGSGDIDVKVSMKNALGQPVGSSSTVHMRV
;
A
#
# COMPACT_ATOMS: atom_id res chain seq x y z
N ASP A 1 -27.95 20.83 -16.20
CA ASP A 1 -27.94 21.34 -14.83
C ASP A 1 -26.47 21.54 -14.42
N PRO A 2 -25.98 22.76 -14.23
CA PRO A 2 -24.58 23.05 -13.87
C PRO A 2 -24.17 22.54 -12.49
N TYR A 3 -25.11 22.01 -11.72
CA TYR A 3 -24.89 21.45 -10.37
C TYR A 3 -24.90 19.92 -10.34
N ARG A 4 -24.99 19.25 -11.48
CA ARG A 4 -25.03 17.81 -11.56
C ARG A 4 -23.62 17.26 -11.64
N ILE A 5 -23.22 16.47 -10.64
CA ILE A 5 -21.98 15.70 -10.66
C ILE A 5 -22.06 14.74 -11.85
N ASN A 6 -21.08 14.77 -12.74
CA ASN A 6 -21.04 13.86 -13.88
C ASN A 6 -20.53 12.48 -13.45
N GLU A 7 -20.72 11.49 -14.32
CA GLU A 7 -20.31 10.09 -14.03
C GLU A 7 -18.79 9.95 -13.77
N GLN A 8 -17.98 10.72 -14.46
CA GLN A 8 -16.53 10.70 -14.29
C GLN A 8 -16.08 11.27 -12.95
N GLU A 9 -16.69 12.37 -12.51
CA GLU A 9 -16.47 12.96 -11.20
C GLU A 9 -16.90 12.00 -10.09
N LEU A 10 -18.04 11.35 -10.26
CA LEU A 10 -18.54 10.35 -9.31
C LEU A 10 -17.62 9.14 -9.23
N ALA A 11 -17.12 8.63 -10.37
CA ALA A 11 -16.17 7.53 -10.41
C ALA A 11 -14.84 7.90 -9.73
N THR A 12 -14.33 9.11 -9.96
CA THR A 12 -13.13 9.63 -9.31
C THR A 12 -13.30 9.71 -7.81
N ALA A 13 -14.43 10.24 -7.35
CA ALA A 13 -14.75 10.35 -5.94
C ALA A 13 -14.85 8.97 -5.27
N SER A 14 -15.56 8.04 -5.88
CA SER A 14 -15.70 6.66 -5.39
C SER A 14 -14.35 5.97 -5.25
N LYS A 15 -13.48 6.10 -6.26
CA LYS A 15 -12.12 5.56 -6.21
C LYS A 15 -11.29 6.18 -5.09
N THR A 16 -11.36 7.49 -4.92
CA THR A 16 -10.61 8.23 -3.90
C THR A 16 -11.05 7.81 -2.50
N VAL A 17 -12.35 7.71 -2.25
CA VAL A 17 -12.92 7.25 -0.97
C VAL A 17 -12.51 5.79 -0.69
N SER A 18 -12.62 4.90 -1.67
CA SER A 18 -12.20 3.50 -1.53
C SER A 18 -10.71 3.38 -1.22
N THR A 19 -9.88 4.21 -1.83
CA THR A 19 -8.44 4.25 -1.56
C THR A 19 -8.18 4.62 -0.09
N THR A 20 -8.88 5.63 0.44
CA THR A 20 -8.77 5.99 1.85
C THR A 20 -9.15 4.83 2.75
N GLN A 21 -10.29 4.20 2.51
CA GLN A 21 -10.80 3.09 3.31
C GLN A 21 -9.83 1.88 3.30
N ASN A 22 -9.32 1.51 2.13
CA ASN A 22 -8.37 0.41 2.00
C ASN A 22 -7.06 0.70 2.73
N MET A 23 -6.56 1.92 2.63
CA MET A 23 -5.30 2.34 3.22
C MET A 23 -5.36 2.36 4.76
N VAL A 24 -6.47 2.77 5.34
CA VAL A 24 -6.62 2.83 6.80
C VAL A 24 -7.05 1.51 7.43
N SER A 25 -7.50 0.54 6.64
CA SER A 25 -7.96 -0.77 7.11
C SER A 25 -6.86 -1.61 7.77
N ILE A 26 -5.59 -1.29 7.55
CA ILE A 26 -4.42 -1.96 8.13
C ILE A 26 -4.11 -1.49 9.56
N TYR A 27 -4.74 -0.41 10.03
CA TYR A 27 -4.52 0.17 11.36
C TYR A 27 -5.68 -0.18 12.30
N ASN A 28 -5.37 -0.43 13.57
CA ASN A 28 -6.39 -0.70 14.59
C ASN A 28 -7.23 0.53 14.92
N GLU A 29 -6.61 1.71 14.90
CA GLU A 29 -7.25 2.98 15.20
C GLU A 29 -7.07 3.96 14.03
N PRO A 30 -7.83 3.77 12.92
CA PRO A 30 -7.64 4.54 11.69
C PRO A 30 -7.81 6.06 11.89
N ALA A 31 -8.65 6.47 12.82
CA ALA A 31 -8.88 7.89 13.11
C ALA A 31 -7.64 8.61 13.65
N LYS A 32 -6.71 7.91 14.30
CA LYS A 32 -5.43 8.48 14.76
C LYS A 32 -4.47 8.78 13.60
N ILE A 33 -4.63 8.10 12.47
CA ILE A 33 -3.80 8.30 11.27
C ILE A 33 -4.47 9.29 10.31
N ALA A 34 -5.77 9.13 10.07
CA ALA A 34 -6.49 9.80 8.99
C ALA A 34 -7.85 10.38 9.41
N GLY A 35 -8.02 10.76 10.67
CA GLY A 35 -9.32 11.21 11.20
C GLY A 35 -9.91 12.39 10.45
N SER A 36 -9.11 13.39 10.08
CA SER A 36 -9.56 14.52 9.27
C SER A 36 -9.92 14.11 7.84
N THR A 37 -9.17 13.19 7.24
CA THR A 37 -9.43 12.66 5.91
C THR A 37 -10.71 11.84 5.88
N LEU A 38 -10.94 11.00 6.88
CA LEU A 38 -12.17 10.21 7.02
C LEU A 38 -13.40 11.11 7.16
N ARG A 39 -13.33 12.17 7.95
CA ARG A 39 -14.41 13.16 8.04
C ARG A 39 -14.69 13.88 6.72
N LEU A 40 -13.66 14.19 5.94
CA LEU A 40 -13.83 14.77 4.61
C LEU A 40 -14.51 13.80 3.64
N THR A 41 -14.24 12.50 3.73
CA THR A 41 -14.92 11.50 2.90
C THR A 41 -16.41 11.38 3.28
N GLU A 42 -16.75 11.41 4.56
CA GLU A 42 -18.14 11.43 5.02
C GLU A 42 -18.89 12.67 4.53
N VAL A 43 -18.24 13.82 4.61
CA VAL A 43 -18.78 15.09 4.11
C VAL A 43 -18.96 15.04 2.59
N ALA A 44 -17.98 14.57 1.83
CA ALA A 44 -18.04 14.46 0.37
C ALA A 44 -19.17 13.53 -0.12
N THR A 45 -19.57 12.55 0.69
CA THR A 45 -20.68 11.64 0.37
C THR A 45 -22.05 12.16 0.82
N SER A 46 -22.09 13.24 1.59
CA SER A 46 -23.35 13.84 2.04
C SER A 46 -24.00 14.67 0.94
N SER A 47 -25.35 14.69 0.94
CA SER A 47 -26.15 15.43 -0.06
C SER A 47 -26.01 16.96 0.00
N ALA A 48 -25.28 17.50 0.98
CA ALA A 48 -25.13 18.94 1.21
C ALA A 48 -24.16 19.63 0.20
N TRP A 49 -23.42 18.87 -0.63
CA TRP A 49 -22.36 19.40 -1.50
C TRP A 49 -22.79 19.72 -2.92
N ARG A 50 -24.03 20.07 -3.15
CA ARG A 50 -24.58 20.37 -4.46
C ARG A 50 -24.05 21.69 -5.10
N GLN A 51 -23.09 22.37 -4.48
CA GLN A 51 -22.67 23.72 -4.90
C GLN A 51 -21.22 23.78 -5.40
N GLY A 52 -20.77 22.87 -6.25
CA GLY A 52 -19.52 23.04 -7.03
C GLY A 52 -18.20 22.86 -6.28
N LYS A 53 -18.20 22.61 -4.98
CA LYS A 53 -16.99 22.40 -4.17
C LYS A 53 -16.62 20.93 -3.96
N PHE A 54 -17.40 20.02 -4.51
CA PHE A 54 -17.25 18.59 -4.33
C PHE A 54 -15.88 18.09 -4.78
N MET A 55 -15.46 18.44 -5.99
CA MET A 55 -14.17 17.99 -6.54
C MET A 55 -12.98 18.57 -5.79
N VAL A 56 -13.08 19.79 -5.26
CA VAL A 56 -12.02 20.39 -4.43
C VAL A 56 -11.77 19.54 -3.17
N VAL A 57 -12.83 19.06 -2.53
CA VAL A 57 -12.72 18.18 -1.35
C VAL A 57 -12.15 16.82 -1.75
N ILE A 58 -12.60 16.26 -2.86
CA ILE A 58 -12.06 14.98 -3.36
C ILE A 58 -10.59 15.08 -3.72
N ASP A 59 -10.14 16.17 -4.33
CA ASP A 59 -8.75 16.41 -4.64
C ASP A 59 -7.90 16.57 -3.36
N ASP A 60 -8.41 17.24 -2.33
CA ASP A 60 -7.75 17.34 -1.03
C ASP A 60 -7.60 15.97 -0.36
N VAL A 61 -8.65 15.15 -0.37
CA VAL A 61 -8.59 13.75 0.09
C VAL A 61 -7.55 12.96 -0.69
N GLY A 62 -7.49 13.11 -2.01
CA GLY A 62 -6.50 12.46 -2.86
C GLY A 62 -5.06 12.85 -2.50
N CYS A 63 -4.80 14.13 -2.23
CA CYS A 63 -3.49 14.60 -1.76
C CYS A 63 -3.13 14.01 -0.39
N ARG A 64 -4.06 13.97 0.55
CA ARG A 64 -3.86 13.38 1.88
C ARG A 64 -3.59 11.88 1.78
N ASN A 65 -4.28 11.16 0.90
CA ASN A 65 -4.05 9.74 0.64
C ASN A 65 -2.60 9.47 0.18
N LYS A 66 -2.05 10.31 -0.67
CA LYS A 66 -0.64 10.19 -1.09
C LYS A 66 0.33 10.37 0.07
N ILE A 67 0.09 11.35 0.93
CA ILE A 67 0.94 11.61 2.11
C ILE A 67 0.88 10.41 3.06
N ILE A 68 -0.31 9.96 3.43
CA ILE A 68 -0.50 8.84 4.35
C ILE A 68 0.05 7.54 3.75
N GLY A 69 -0.20 7.30 2.46
CA GLY A 69 0.31 6.12 1.76
C GLY A 69 1.84 6.05 1.73
N ASN A 70 2.52 7.18 1.69
CA ASN A 70 3.99 7.24 1.72
C ASN A 70 4.58 7.07 3.14
N MET A 71 3.77 7.14 4.18
CA MET A 71 4.22 6.89 5.56
C MET A 71 4.48 5.41 5.84
N LEU A 72 3.91 4.52 5.04
CA LEU A 72 4.20 3.09 5.09
C LEU A 72 4.80 2.68 3.74
N ARG A 73 6.05 2.23 3.74
CA ARG A 73 6.78 1.92 2.51
C ARG A 73 7.72 0.75 2.67
N THR A 74 7.88 0.01 1.59
CA THR A 74 8.97 -0.94 1.45
C THR A 74 10.24 -0.19 1.04
N LEU A 75 11.36 -0.56 1.61
CA LEU A 75 12.65 0.08 1.33
C LEU A 75 13.43 -0.78 0.33
N PRO A 76 14.06 -0.15 -0.68
CA PRO A 76 14.95 -0.88 -1.56
C PRO A 76 16.12 -1.45 -0.76
N SER A 77 16.55 -2.65 -1.10
CA SER A 77 17.75 -3.26 -0.55
C SER A 77 18.86 -3.30 -1.61
N SER A 78 20.10 -3.47 -1.15
CA SER A 78 21.22 -3.82 -2.02
C SER A 78 20.93 -5.14 -2.73
N THR A 79 21.63 -5.42 -3.83
CA THR A 79 21.52 -6.69 -4.56
C THR A 79 21.67 -7.88 -3.61
N ILE A 80 20.70 -8.78 -3.65
CA ILE A 80 20.66 -9.98 -2.81
C ILE A 80 21.13 -11.17 -3.64
N ASN A 81 22.09 -11.92 -3.13
CA ASN A 81 22.53 -13.18 -3.74
C ASN A 81 21.82 -14.35 -3.03
N LEU A 82 21.04 -15.11 -3.76
CA LEU A 82 20.48 -16.37 -3.29
C LEU A 82 21.41 -17.51 -3.68
N ILE A 83 21.91 -18.21 -2.67
CA ILE A 83 22.83 -19.34 -2.88
C ILE A 83 22.07 -20.66 -2.85
N ASP A 84 20.98 -20.71 -2.08
CA ASP A 84 20.18 -21.93 -1.89
C ASP A 84 18.86 -21.87 -2.68
N SER A 85 18.40 -23.03 -3.13
CA SER A 85 17.11 -23.18 -3.80
C SER A 85 15.91 -22.82 -2.95
N SER A 86 16.01 -22.87 -1.63
CA SER A 86 15.00 -22.46 -0.67
C SER A 86 15.60 -21.45 0.28
N ALA A 87 15.09 -20.22 0.23
CA ALA A 87 15.64 -19.11 1.01
C ALA A 87 14.53 -18.19 1.52
N HIS A 88 14.92 -17.23 2.35
CA HIS A 88 14.05 -16.17 2.83
C HIS A 88 14.57 -14.84 2.30
N LEU A 89 13.70 -14.12 1.57
CA LEU A 89 13.99 -12.79 1.10
C LEU A 89 13.74 -11.77 2.22
N PRO A 90 14.78 -11.03 2.67
CA PRO A 90 14.58 -9.97 3.65
C PRO A 90 13.93 -8.75 2.98
N VAL A 91 12.73 -8.40 3.42
CA VAL A 91 12.00 -7.21 2.97
C VAL A 91 12.00 -6.20 4.11
N ARG A 92 12.60 -5.04 3.87
CA ARG A 92 12.61 -3.95 4.83
C ARG A 92 11.37 -3.09 4.63
N VAL A 93 10.65 -2.84 5.73
CA VAL A 93 9.46 -2.00 5.76
C VAL A 93 9.63 -0.90 6.78
N SER A 94 9.31 0.33 6.39
CA SER A 94 9.28 1.50 7.27
C SER A 94 7.83 1.92 7.51
N ASN A 95 7.48 2.09 8.78
CA ASN A 95 6.20 2.63 9.22
C ASN A 95 6.47 3.94 9.98
N ASP A 96 6.18 5.06 9.35
CA ASP A 96 6.35 6.40 9.94
C ASP A 96 5.05 6.90 10.61
N THR A 97 4.05 6.01 10.77
CA THR A 97 2.81 6.34 11.47
C THR A 97 2.88 6.04 12.95
N SER A 98 1.98 6.65 13.71
CA SER A 98 1.85 6.44 15.16
C SER A 98 1.13 5.15 15.55
N GLN A 99 0.73 4.33 14.58
CA GLN A 99 -0.01 3.07 14.80
C GLN A 99 0.70 1.89 14.16
N PRO A 100 0.68 0.70 14.79
CA PRO A 100 1.13 -0.53 14.13
C PRO A 100 0.28 -0.81 12.89
N ALA A 101 0.92 -1.26 11.81
CA ALA A 101 0.27 -1.61 10.55
C ALA A 101 0.32 -3.12 10.32
N LYS A 102 -0.82 -3.75 10.11
CA LYS A 102 -0.92 -5.16 9.72
C LYS A 102 -1.04 -5.26 8.21
N VAL A 103 -0.01 -5.77 7.57
CA VAL A 103 0.09 -5.87 6.12
C VAL A 103 0.47 -7.28 5.67
N THR A 104 0.13 -7.58 4.42
CA THR A 104 0.55 -8.79 3.73
C THR A 104 1.57 -8.40 2.66
N ILE A 105 2.77 -8.97 2.73
CA ILE A 105 3.85 -8.75 1.77
C ILE A 105 3.62 -9.66 0.57
N HIS A 106 3.56 -9.06 -0.61
CA HIS A 106 3.39 -9.76 -1.88
C HIS A 106 4.60 -9.53 -2.78
N LEU A 107 5.16 -10.61 -3.33
CA LEU A 107 6.30 -10.59 -4.24
C LEU A 107 5.87 -10.88 -5.65
N ARG A 108 6.29 -10.05 -6.59
CA ARG A 108 6.08 -10.25 -8.02
C ARG A 108 7.44 -10.26 -8.75
N PRO A 109 7.99 -11.45 -9.02
CA PRO A 109 9.22 -11.59 -9.80
C PRO A 109 9.01 -11.17 -11.25
N SER A 110 10.02 -10.57 -11.86
CA SER A 110 9.99 -10.18 -13.28
C SER A 110 10.19 -11.39 -14.22
N ARG A 111 10.73 -12.49 -13.71
CA ARG A 111 11.01 -13.73 -14.45
C ARG A 111 10.67 -14.95 -13.61
N SER A 112 10.43 -16.09 -14.25
CA SER A 112 10.07 -17.35 -13.59
C SER A 112 11.23 -18.05 -12.84
N LEU A 113 12.34 -17.37 -12.63
CA LEU A 113 13.51 -17.91 -11.92
C LEU A 113 13.29 -18.01 -10.40
N LEU A 114 12.30 -17.29 -9.88
CA LEU A 114 11.94 -17.26 -8.48
C LEU A 114 10.44 -17.50 -8.31
N ARG A 115 10.07 -18.29 -7.32
CA ARG A 115 8.67 -18.47 -6.90
C ARG A 115 8.51 -18.07 -5.45
N SER A 116 7.52 -17.23 -5.18
CA SER A 116 7.07 -16.98 -3.81
C SER A 116 6.33 -18.22 -3.30
N LYS A 117 6.58 -18.59 -2.05
CA LYS A 117 5.83 -19.67 -1.34
C LYS A 117 4.49 -19.17 -0.78
N GLY A 118 4.02 -18.03 -1.24
CA GLY A 118 2.80 -17.37 -0.77
C GLY A 118 3.08 -16.00 -0.18
N ASP A 119 2.01 -15.33 0.19
CA ASP A 119 2.08 -14.03 0.81
C ASP A 119 2.39 -14.15 2.31
N THR A 120 3.20 -13.25 2.85
CA THR A 120 3.58 -13.23 4.26
C THR A 120 2.89 -12.07 4.96
N THR A 121 2.12 -12.36 6.00
CA THR A 121 1.49 -11.33 6.84
C THR A 121 2.42 -10.92 7.97
N ALA A 122 2.55 -9.63 8.19
CA ALA A 122 3.37 -9.06 9.25
C ALA A 122 2.72 -7.85 9.89
N VAL A 123 3.06 -7.59 11.15
CA VAL A 123 2.72 -6.35 11.85
C VAL A 123 3.97 -5.50 11.93
N ILE A 124 3.89 -4.31 11.35
CA ILE A 124 4.99 -3.33 11.35
C ILE A 124 4.74 -2.37 12.51
N PRO A 125 5.60 -2.32 13.52
CA PRO A 125 5.41 -1.45 14.67
C PRO A 125 5.37 0.04 14.27
N ALA A 126 4.71 0.84 15.10
CA ALA A 126 4.64 2.29 14.93
C ALA A 126 6.02 2.95 14.95
N ASN A 127 6.23 3.96 14.12
CA ASN A 127 7.46 4.77 14.08
C ASN A 127 8.75 3.93 14.02
N SER A 128 8.75 2.84 13.27
CA SER A 128 9.90 1.92 13.20
C SER A 128 10.11 1.32 11.83
N GLN A 129 11.29 0.73 11.66
CA GLN A 129 11.63 -0.09 10.51
C GLN A 129 11.75 -1.54 10.95
N THR A 130 11.23 -2.44 10.16
CA THR A 130 11.24 -3.89 10.43
C THR A 130 11.66 -4.65 9.18
N THR A 131 12.42 -5.72 9.36
CA THR A 131 12.73 -6.65 8.29
C THR A 131 11.80 -7.86 8.37
N VAL A 132 11.04 -8.10 7.31
CA VAL A 132 10.14 -9.25 7.18
C VAL A 132 10.81 -10.29 6.30
N MET A 133 10.93 -11.51 6.78
CA MET A 133 11.52 -12.63 6.04
C MET A 133 10.44 -13.35 5.24
N VAL A 134 10.49 -13.24 3.91
CA VAL A 134 9.50 -13.83 3.00
C VAL A 134 10.08 -15.08 2.36
N PRO A 135 9.46 -16.27 2.53
CA PRO A 135 9.97 -17.51 1.96
C PRO A 135 9.84 -17.53 0.43
N VAL A 136 10.90 -17.91 -0.25
CA VAL A 136 10.99 -18.00 -1.70
C VAL A 136 11.69 -19.29 -2.14
N ASN A 137 11.42 -19.72 -3.37
CA ASN A 137 12.10 -20.82 -4.04
C ASN A 137 12.77 -20.35 -5.32
N ALA A 138 14.05 -20.60 -5.45
CA ALA A 138 14.76 -20.45 -6.71
C ALA A 138 14.51 -21.68 -7.59
N VAL A 139 14.12 -21.44 -8.84
CA VAL A 139 13.86 -22.51 -9.83
C VAL A 139 14.78 -22.41 -11.04
N GLY A 140 15.69 -21.46 -11.04
CA GLY A 140 16.71 -21.24 -12.08
C GLY A 140 17.77 -20.27 -11.61
N SER A 141 18.79 -20.05 -12.41
CA SER A 141 19.89 -19.11 -12.12
C SER A 141 19.83 -17.90 -13.02
N GLY A 142 20.22 -16.75 -12.51
CA GLY A 142 20.32 -15.49 -13.26
C GLY A 142 19.93 -14.27 -12.43
N ASP A 143 19.99 -13.12 -13.08
CA ASP A 143 19.58 -11.84 -12.47
C ASP A 143 18.08 -11.63 -12.66
N ILE A 144 17.42 -11.14 -11.60
CA ILE A 144 15.97 -10.95 -11.56
C ILE A 144 15.63 -9.73 -10.72
N ASP A 145 14.58 -9.02 -11.14
CA ASP A 145 13.95 -7.97 -10.37
C ASP A 145 12.69 -8.50 -9.70
N VAL A 146 12.53 -8.23 -8.43
CA VAL A 146 11.34 -8.60 -7.66
C VAL A 146 10.65 -7.34 -7.17
N LYS A 147 9.43 -7.11 -7.63
CA LYS A 147 8.59 -6.05 -7.11
C LYS A 147 7.98 -6.50 -5.78
N VAL A 148 8.24 -5.72 -4.75
CA VAL A 148 7.71 -5.93 -3.40
C VAL A 148 6.59 -4.95 -3.15
N SER A 149 5.41 -5.45 -2.83
CA SER A 149 4.23 -4.64 -2.51
C SER A 149 3.57 -5.12 -1.22
N MET A 150 2.79 -4.25 -0.61
CA MET A 150 2.00 -4.56 0.58
C MET A 150 0.53 -4.51 0.23
N LYS A 151 -0.25 -5.38 0.86
CA LYS A 151 -1.70 -5.49 0.70
C LYS A 151 -2.39 -5.52 2.05
N ASN A 152 -3.65 -5.08 2.09
CA ASN A 152 -4.52 -5.28 3.24
C ASN A 152 -5.12 -6.71 3.26
N ALA A 153 -5.95 -7.00 4.25
CA ALA A 153 -6.62 -8.31 4.38
C ALA A 153 -7.54 -8.66 3.21
N LEU A 154 -8.03 -7.67 2.48
CA LEU A 154 -8.87 -7.83 1.29
C LEU A 154 -8.07 -7.96 -0.02
N GLY A 155 -6.74 -7.98 0.06
CA GLY A 155 -5.86 -8.05 -1.11
C GLY A 155 -5.68 -6.74 -1.87
N GLN A 156 -6.13 -5.61 -1.33
CA GLN A 156 -5.97 -4.30 -1.94
C GLN A 156 -4.58 -3.73 -1.63
N PRO A 157 -3.91 -3.07 -2.59
CA PRO A 157 -2.59 -2.50 -2.36
C PRO A 157 -2.63 -1.36 -1.35
N VAL A 158 -1.65 -1.33 -0.45
CA VAL A 158 -1.45 -0.28 0.55
C VAL A 158 0.01 0.11 0.62
N GLY A 159 0.30 1.36 0.98
CA GLY A 159 1.66 1.88 1.10
C GLY A 159 2.40 1.97 -0.24
N SER A 160 3.69 2.25 -0.16
CA SER A 160 4.57 2.37 -1.33
C SER A 160 5.36 1.08 -1.58
N SER A 161 5.42 0.65 -2.83
CA SER A 161 6.16 -0.53 -3.26
C SER A 161 7.61 -0.19 -3.63
N SER A 162 8.47 -1.20 -3.65
CA SER A 162 9.86 -1.11 -4.10
C SER A 162 10.22 -2.29 -5.00
N THR A 163 11.37 -2.17 -5.65
CA THR A 163 11.96 -3.27 -6.44
C THR A 163 13.28 -3.69 -5.83
N VAL A 164 13.48 -4.98 -5.69
CA VAL A 164 14.72 -5.59 -5.19
C VAL A 164 15.41 -6.31 -6.35
N HIS A 165 16.69 -6.01 -6.55
CA HIS A 165 17.51 -6.73 -7.51
C HIS A 165 18.13 -7.97 -6.84
N MET A 166 18.00 -9.11 -7.48
CA MET A 166 18.48 -10.38 -6.96
C MET A 166 19.29 -11.13 -8.01
N ARG A 167 20.30 -11.84 -7.55
CA ARG A 167 20.98 -12.88 -8.30
C ARG A 167 20.65 -14.24 -7.68
N VAL A 168 20.09 -15.09 -8.49
CA VAL A 168 19.69 -16.45 -8.12
C VAL A 168 20.72 -17.46 -8.65
#